data_f408e8c20a39567803e60899fc9748ae
#
_entry.id   f408e8c20a39567803e60899fc9748ae
#
_cell.length_a   1.000
_cell.length_b   1.000
_cell.length_c   1.000
_cell.angle_alpha   90.00
_cell.angle_beta   90.00
_cell.angle_gamma   90.00
#
_symmetry.space_group_name_H-M   'P 1'
#
loop_
_entity.id
_entity.type
_entity.pdbx_description
1 polymer ?
#
loop_
_entity_poly.entity_id
_entity_poly.type
_entity_poly.pdbx_seq_one_letter_code
_entity_poly.pdbx_strand_id
1 'polypeptide(L)'
;GVSQVGGFGWSRDSGIVSGDPGRDVWAMDVSRFGDYASMQFTNARVRENYARRFSIRYPNEELQAARPLLTTPIYDKQKAAGAQFGAAYGLEIPLWYAPKNTSDVFSWRRSTDFDHVGTEARAVRKSVGLSDISSFAKYRVSGPGAADWLDHILACRLPAVGRMVLAPMLKDDG
;
A
#
# COMPACT_ATOMS: atom_id res chain seq x y z
N GLY A 1 14.67 -11.07 13.97
CA GLY A 1 14.24 -12.03 12.97
C GLY A 1 13.72 -13.36 13.49
N VAL A 2 14.39 -14.04 14.43
CA VAL A 2 13.99 -15.39 14.92
C VAL A 2 12.73 -15.34 15.81
N SER A 3 12.53 -14.28 16.56
CA SER A 3 11.34 -14.10 17.42
C SER A 3 10.03 -13.91 16.66
N GLN A 4 10.09 -13.34 15.47
CA GLN A 4 8.91 -13.18 14.62
C GLN A 4 8.47 -14.50 13.97
N VAL A 5 9.41 -15.35 13.59
CA VAL A 5 9.11 -16.66 12.99
C VAL A 5 8.44 -17.60 14.00
N GLY A 6 8.90 -17.60 15.25
CA GLY A 6 8.29 -18.42 16.32
C GLY A 6 6.88 -17.97 16.69
N GLY A 7 6.64 -16.65 16.81
CA GLY A 7 5.31 -16.10 17.08
C GLY A 7 4.32 -16.36 15.94
N PHE A 8 4.81 -16.51 14.73
CA PHE A 8 4.04 -16.79 13.53
C PHE A 8 3.53 -18.23 13.49
N GLY A 9 4.38 -19.20 13.83
CA GLY A 9 4.00 -20.60 13.94
C GLY A 9 2.88 -20.78 14.97
N TRP A 10 3.00 -20.19 16.13
CA TRP A 10 1.99 -20.28 17.19
C TRP A 10 0.62 -19.72 16.78
N SER A 11 0.57 -18.54 16.17
CA SER A 11 -0.68 -17.94 15.70
C SER A 11 -1.35 -18.77 14.59
N ARG A 12 -0.55 -19.38 13.73
CA ARG A 12 -1.03 -20.25 12.67
C ARG A 12 -1.59 -21.57 13.21
N ASP A 13 -0.88 -22.20 14.13
CA ASP A 13 -1.32 -23.45 14.76
C ASP A 13 -2.57 -23.25 15.59
N SER A 14 -2.67 -22.16 16.35
CA SER A 14 -3.87 -21.75 17.06
C SER A 14 -5.04 -21.52 16.09
N GLY A 15 -4.82 -20.80 14.98
CA GLY A 15 -5.84 -20.57 13.95
C GLY A 15 -6.35 -21.84 13.30
N ILE A 16 -5.50 -22.86 13.10
CA ILE A 16 -5.90 -24.15 12.53
C ILE A 16 -6.76 -24.93 13.53
N VAL A 17 -6.44 -24.88 14.81
CA VAL A 17 -7.11 -25.66 15.86
C VAL A 17 -8.41 -24.99 16.33
N SER A 18 -8.41 -23.69 16.53
CA SER A 18 -9.54 -22.94 17.11
C SER A 18 -10.36 -22.16 16.08
N GLY A 19 -9.85 -22.01 14.85
CA GLY A 19 -10.45 -21.11 13.84
C GLY A 19 -10.14 -19.63 14.09
N ASP A 20 -9.49 -19.30 15.22
CA ASP A 20 -9.09 -17.94 15.57
C ASP A 20 -7.58 -17.89 15.85
N PRO A 21 -6.80 -17.16 15.04
CA PRO A 21 -5.36 -17.01 15.26
C PRO A 21 -5.02 -16.12 16.48
N GLY A 22 -6.01 -15.47 17.11
CA GLY A 22 -5.82 -14.57 18.24
C GLY A 22 -4.97 -13.33 17.92
N ARG A 23 -4.64 -13.10 16.65
CA ARG A 23 -3.86 -11.97 16.13
C ARG A 23 -4.22 -11.69 14.68
N ASP A 24 -4.00 -10.46 14.24
CA ASP A 24 -4.12 -10.13 12.82
C ASP A 24 -2.96 -10.77 12.03
N VAL A 25 -3.29 -11.81 11.29
CA VAL A 25 -2.36 -12.54 10.40
C VAL A 25 -2.62 -12.25 8.92
N TRP A 26 -3.49 -11.30 8.60
CA TRP A 26 -3.88 -10.96 7.23
C TRP A 26 -2.67 -10.75 6.31
N ALA A 27 -1.63 -10.07 6.78
CA ALA A 27 -0.42 -9.82 5.99
C ALA A 27 0.27 -11.10 5.48
N MET A 28 -0.07 -12.24 6.04
CA MET A 28 0.51 -13.55 5.69
C MET A 28 -0.52 -14.52 5.11
N ASP A 29 -1.78 -14.11 5.05
CA ASP A 29 -2.83 -14.94 4.47
C ASP A 29 -2.74 -14.88 2.94
N VAL A 30 -2.93 -16.02 2.28
CA VAL A 30 -2.93 -16.12 0.83
C VAL A 30 -4.14 -15.39 0.22
N SER A 31 -5.24 -15.27 0.95
CA SER A 31 -6.45 -14.56 0.52
C SER A 31 -6.25 -13.05 0.30
N ARG A 32 -5.15 -12.46 0.84
CA ARG A 32 -4.78 -11.07 0.55
C ARG A 32 -4.39 -10.84 -0.91
N PHE A 33 -4.04 -11.90 -1.63
CA PHE A 33 -3.74 -11.83 -3.05
C PHE A 33 -5.03 -11.99 -3.84
N GLY A 34 -5.34 -11.02 -4.69
CA GLY A 34 -6.47 -11.07 -5.60
C GLY A 34 -6.11 -11.71 -6.94
N ASP A 35 -7.00 -11.59 -7.90
CA ASP A 35 -6.86 -12.16 -9.27
C ASP A 35 -5.62 -11.69 -10.02
N TYR A 36 -5.01 -10.57 -9.60
CA TYR A 36 -3.76 -10.07 -10.17
C TYR A 36 -2.59 -11.04 -9.96
N ALA A 37 -2.63 -11.87 -8.92
CA ALA A 37 -1.56 -12.79 -8.57
C ALA A 37 -1.63 -14.08 -9.40
N SER A 38 -1.60 -13.95 -10.72
CA SER A 38 -1.53 -15.07 -11.65
C SER A 38 -0.30 -15.96 -11.40
N MET A 39 -0.33 -17.19 -11.90
CA MET A 39 0.80 -18.11 -11.81
C MET A 39 2.08 -17.50 -12.44
N GLN A 40 1.94 -16.78 -13.56
CA GLN A 40 3.06 -16.11 -14.21
C GLN A 40 3.67 -15.03 -13.32
N PHE A 41 2.83 -14.18 -12.73
CA PHE A 41 3.25 -13.14 -11.78
C PHE A 41 3.95 -13.77 -10.57
N THR A 42 3.32 -14.76 -9.96
CA THR A 42 3.84 -15.43 -8.76
C THR A 42 5.19 -16.09 -9.03
N ASN A 43 5.32 -16.82 -10.14
CA ASN A 43 6.57 -17.48 -10.50
C ASN A 43 7.71 -16.48 -10.75
N ALA A 44 7.44 -15.35 -11.41
CA ALA A 44 8.46 -14.31 -11.63
C ALA A 44 8.92 -13.70 -10.30
N ARG A 45 7.98 -13.36 -9.42
CA ARG A 45 8.27 -12.83 -8.08
C ARG A 45 9.03 -13.80 -7.20
N VAL A 46 8.62 -15.06 -7.19
CA VAL A 46 9.31 -16.11 -6.41
C VAL A 46 10.74 -16.31 -6.89
N ARG A 47 10.98 -16.34 -8.20
CA ARG A 47 12.35 -16.47 -8.76
C ARG A 47 13.24 -15.30 -8.35
N GLU A 48 12.77 -14.06 -8.45
CA GLU A 48 13.54 -12.89 -8.02
C GLU A 48 13.79 -12.93 -6.51
N ASN A 49 12.76 -13.23 -5.72
CA ASN A 49 12.87 -13.34 -4.27
C ASN A 49 13.85 -14.43 -3.85
N TYR A 50 13.81 -15.57 -4.52
CA TYR A 50 14.68 -16.70 -4.21
C TYR A 50 16.13 -16.43 -4.58
N ALA A 51 16.39 -15.77 -5.72
CA ALA A 51 17.74 -15.36 -6.12
C ALA A 51 18.38 -14.39 -5.12
N ARG A 52 17.55 -13.65 -4.39
CA ARG A 52 17.99 -12.68 -3.37
C ARG A 52 17.78 -13.14 -1.93
N ARG A 53 17.54 -14.43 -1.72
CA ARG A 53 17.12 -14.98 -0.42
C ARG A 53 18.05 -14.62 0.75
N PHE A 54 19.33 -14.56 0.52
CA PHE A 54 20.34 -14.27 1.54
C PHE A 54 20.83 -12.82 1.52
N SER A 55 20.34 -11.99 0.62
CA SER A 55 20.65 -10.57 0.62
C SER A 55 19.74 -9.82 1.60
N ILE A 56 20.35 -8.90 2.33
CA ILE A 56 19.61 -7.97 3.18
C ILE A 56 19.16 -6.81 2.28
N ARG A 57 17.84 -6.60 2.19
CA ARG A 57 17.26 -5.54 1.38
C ARG A 57 17.29 -4.22 2.12
N TYR A 58 17.49 -3.16 1.37
CA TYR A 58 17.30 -1.81 1.88
C TYR A 58 15.84 -1.54 2.22
N PRO A 59 15.54 -0.66 3.18
CA PRO A 59 14.19 -0.14 3.38
C PRO A 59 13.63 0.42 2.07
N ASN A 60 12.36 0.15 1.79
CA ASN A 60 11.64 0.58 0.58
C ASN A 60 12.16 0.02 -0.75
N GLU A 61 13.12 -0.90 -0.73
CA GLU A 61 13.55 -1.59 -1.95
C GLU A 61 12.46 -2.53 -2.46
N GLU A 62 12.00 -2.29 -3.67
CA GLU A 62 10.92 -3.03 -4.32
C GLU A 62 11.45 -4.16 -5.21
N LEU A 63 10.71 -5.28 -5.27
CA LEU A 63 10.95 -6.32 -6.27
C LEU A 63 10.54 -5.81 -7.65
N GLN A 64 11.39 -6.04 -8.66
CA GLN A 64 11.18 -5.53 -10.00
C GLN A 64 10.50 -6.53 -10.95
N ALA A 65 10.60 -7.83 -10.66
CA ALA A 65 10.01 -8.86 -11.52
C ALA A 65 8.49 -8.67 -11.68
N ALA A 66 8.00 -8.92 -12.89
CA ALA A 66 6.58 -8.79 -13.27
C ALA A 66 5.99 -7.38 -13.05
N ARG A 67 6.79 -6.33 -13.23
CA ARG A 67 6.34 -4.93 -13.18
C ARG A 67 6.52 -4.25 -14.54
N PRO A 68 5.65 -3.30 -14.94
CA PRO A 68 4.36 -3.01 -14.29
C PRO A 68 3.33 -4.12 -14.55
N LEU A 69 2.43 -4.40 -13.60
CA LEU A 69 1.33 -5.34 -13.78
C LEU A 69 0.00 -4.60 -14.01
N LEU A 70 -0.37 -3.72 -13.09
CA LEU A 70 -1.51 -2.83 -13.19
C LEU A 70 -1.03 -1.39 -13.11
N THR A 71 -1.64 -0.50 -13.89
CA THR A 71 -1.28 0.91 -13.93
C THR A 71 -2.51 1.80 -13.77
N THR A 72 -2.31 3.01 -13.23
CA THR A 72 -3.36 4.01 -13.18
C THR A 72 -3.57 4.68 -14.55
N PRO A 73 -4.73 5.32 -14.82
CA PRO A 73 -4.96 6.02 -16.09
C PRO A 73 -3.95 7.15 -16.39
N ILE A 74 -3.25 7.64 -15.38
CA ILE A 74 -2.27 8.72 -15.52
C ILE A 74 -0.81 8.26 -15.37
N TYR A 75 -0.59 6.94 -15.31
CA TYR A 75 0.71 6.33 -15.13
C TYR A 75 1.79 6.87 -16.07
N ASP A 76 1.50 6.91 -17.38
CA ASP A 76 2.48 7.38 -18.37
C ASP A 76 2.84 8.86 -18.18
N LYS A 77 1.88 9.69 -17.79
CA LYS A 77 2.13 11.11 -17.46
C LYS A 77 3.01 11.25 -16.23
N GLN A 78 2.74 10.45 -15.21
CA GLN A 78 3.55 10.42 -13.98
C GLN A 78 4.98 9.95 -14.28
N LYS A 79 5.11 8.89 -15.08
CA LYS A 79 6.41 8.36 -15.52
C LYS A 79 7.20 9.41 -16.30
N ALA A 80 6.55 10.12 -17.22
CA ALA A 80 7.17 11.21 -17.98
C ALA A 80 7.59 12.39 -17.08
N ALA A 81 6.89 12.60 -15.97
CA ALA A 81 7.23 13.60 -14.95
C ALA A 81 8.34 13.15 -13.98
N GLY A 82 8.87 11.93 -14.13
CA GLY A 82 9.96 11.41 -13.31
C GLY A 82 9.53 10.59 -12.10
N ALA A 83 8.26 10.15 -12.04
CA ALA A 83 7.78 9.33 -10.93
C ALA A 83 8.59 8.04 -10.77
N GLN A 84 9.01 7.78 -9.56
CA GLN A 84 9.52 6.51 -9.11
C GLN A 84 8.37 5.73 -8.48
N PHE A 85 8.18 4.49 -8.90
CA PHE A 85 6.99 3.72 -8.55
C PHE A 85 7.30 2.60 -7.55
N GLY A 86 6.39 2.42 -6.59
CA GLY A 86 6.21 1.20 -5.84
C GLY A 86 5.01 0.42 -6.37
N ALA A 87 4.78 -0.78 -5.84
CA ALA A 87 3.64 -1.59 -6.22
C ALA A 87 2.85 -2.06 -5.00
N ALA A 88 1.56 -1.78 -4.98
CA ALA A 88 0.63 -2.28 -3.97
C ALA A 88 -0.47 -3.12 -4.64
N TYR A 89 -0.59 -4.39 -4.24
CA TYR A 89 -1.56 -5.33 -4.82
C TYR A 89 -1.49 -5.40 -6.36
N GLY A 90 -0.27 -5.33 -6.91
CA GLY A 90 -0.04 -5.34 -8.35
C GLY A 90 -0.21 -4.00 -9.06
N LEU A 91 -0.74 -2.97 -8.41
CA LEU A 91 -0.92 -1.64 -8.97
C LEU A 91 0.33 -0.79 -8.73
N GLU A 92 0.83 -0.16 -9.80
CA GLU A 92 1.92 0.83 -9.71
C GLU A 92 1.39 2.12 -9.07
N ILE A 93 2.07 2.57 -8.02
CA ILE A 93 1.77 3.83 -7.33
C ILE A 93 3.02 4.71 -7.28
N PRO A 94 2.90 6.00 -7.58
CA PRO A 94 4.05 6.91 -7.48
C PRO A 94 4.43 7.11 -6.02
N LEU A 95 5.70 6.92 -5.70
CA LEU A 95 6.26 7.14 -4.37
C LEU A 95 6.83 8.55 -4.23
N TRP A 96 7.58 9.01 -5.22
CA TRP A 96 8.19 10.33 -5.29
C TRP A 96 8.56 10.66 -6.74
N TYR A 97 8.94 11.92 -7.01
CA TYR A 97 9.30 12.37 -8.36
C TYR A 97 10.78 12.74 -8.42
N ALA A 98 11.53 11.96 -9.20
CA ALA A 98 12.95 12.18 -9.40
C ALA A 98 13.19 13.31 -10.41
N PRO A 99 14.09 14.27 -10.11
CA PRO A 99 14.60 15.20 -11.11
C PRO A 99 15.28 14.46 -12.26
N LYS A 100 15.39 15.11 -13.42
CA LYS A 100 16.11 14.55 -14.57
C LYS A 100 17.51 14.08 -14.18
N ASN A 101 17.90 12.93 -14.67
CA ASN A 101 19.21 12.30 -14.43
C ASN A 101 19.46 11.91 -12.95
N THR A 102 18.43 11.79 -12.14
CA THR A 102 18.52 11.25 -10.79
C THR A 102 18.08 9.79 -10.81
N SER A 103 18.93 8.91 -10.30
CA SER A 103 18.59 7.50 -10.07
C SER A 103 18.20 7.28 -8.62
N ASP A 104 17.33 6.31 -8.38
CA ASP A 104 16.99 5.88 -7.04
C ASP A 104 18.15 5.07 -6.46
N VAL A 105 18.70 5.55 -5.34
CA VAL A 105 19.79 4.91 -4.61
C VAL A 105 19.34 4.64 -3.19
N PHE A 106 19.15 3.36 -2.90
CA PHE A 106 18.75 2.93 -1.57
C PHE A 106 19.91 2.98 -0.57
N SER A 107 19.60 3.26 0.67
CA SER A 107 20.58 3.38 1.76
C SER A 107 20.00 2.89 3.08
N TRP A 108 20.90 2.40 3.96
CA TRP A 108 20.56 2.11 5.37
C TRP A 108 20.35 3.37 6.22
N ARG A 109 20.64 4.53 5.66
CA ARG A 109 20.38 5.84 6.28
C ARG A 109 19.26 6.53 5.50
N ARG A 110 19.59 7.63 4.81
CA ARG A 110 18.67 8.37 3.96
C ARG A 110 18.94 8.00 2.51
N SER A 111 17.90 7.51 1.83
CA SER A 111 17.96 7.25 0.40
C SER A 111 17.81 8.55 -0.40
N THR A 112 17.99 8.49 -1.70
CA THR A 112 17.99 9.66 -2.60
C THR A 112 16.66 10.43 -2.55
N ASP A 113 15.54 9.75 -2.31
CA ASP A 113 14.20 10.32 -2.23
C ASP A 113 14.03 11.34 -1.08
N PHE A 114 14.79 11.20 0.02
CA PHE A 114 14.55 11.94 1.25
C PHE A 114 14.47 13.45 1.07
N ASP A 115 15.46 14.06 0.42
CA ASP A 115 15.50 15.50 0.23
C ASP A 115 14.48 15.98 -0.81
N HIS A 116 14.19 15.14 -1.81
CA HIS A 116 13.18 15.41 -2.84
C HIS A 116 11.78 15.37 -2.26
N VAL A 117 11.43 14.33 -1.51
CA VAL A 117 10.16 14.23 -0.77
C VAL A 117 10.00 15.39 0.22
N GLY A 118 11.07 15.76 0.91
CA GLY A 118 11.06 16.95 1.77
C GLY A 118 10.76 18.25 1.02
N THR A 119 11.21 18.37 -0.22
CA THR A 119 10.90 19.51 -1.08
C THR A 119 9.45 19.51 -1.56
N GLU A 120 8.93 18.35 -1.99
CA GLU A 120 7.52 18.16 -2.35
C GLU A 120 6.60 18.52 -1.18
N ALA A 121 6.88 17.99 0.02
CA ALA A 121 6.11 18.30 1.22
C ALA A 121 6.08 19.80 1.56
N ARG A 122 7.20 20.49 1.40
CA ARG A 122 7.27 21.95 1.58
C ARG A 122 6.48 22.70 0.52
N ALA A 123 6.51 22.23 -0.73
CA ALA A 123 5.76 22.84 -1.82
C ALA A 123 4.24 22.74 -1.58
N VAL A 124 3.74 21.57 -1.16
CA VAL A 124 2.33 21.37 -0.81
C VAL A 124 1.89 22.32 0.32
N ARG A 125 2.75 22.54 1.32
CA ARG A 125 2.42 23.45 2.43
C ARG A 125 2.41 24.93 2.07
N LYS A 126 3.21 25.33 1.09
CA LYS A 126 3.38 26.75 0.70
C LYS A 126 2.58 27.14 -0.55
N SER A 127 2.15 26.15 -1.31
CA SER A 127 1.54 26.33 -2.62
C SER A 127 0.44 25.28 -2.83
N VAL A 128 0.35 24.71 -4.02
CA VAL A 128 -0.67 23.72 -4.41
C VAL A 128 0.04 22.39 -4.68
N GLY A 129 -0.55 21.30 -4.17
CA GLY A 129 -0.14 19.93 -4.46
C GLY A 129 -1.23 19.16 -5.21
N LEU A 130 -0.81 18.23 -6.06
CA LEU A 130 -1.67 17.27 -6.72
C LEU A 130 -1.23 15.87 -6.29
N SER A 131 -2.15 15.08 -5.76
CA SER A 131 -1.88 13.69 -5.34
C SER A 131 -2.76 12.71 -6.12
N ASP A 132 -2.16 11.64 -6.61
CA ASP A 132 -2.89 10.53 -7.21
C ASP A 132 -3.42 9.60 -6.10
N ILE A 133 -4.73 9.55 -5.96
CA ILE A 133 -5.41 8.68 -5.01
C ILE A 133 -6.10 7.49 -5.71
N SER A 134 -5.67 7.13 -6.92
CA SER A 134 -6.26 6.02 -7.68
C SER A 134 -6.14 4.67 -6.98
N SER A 135 -5.16 4.51 -6.09
CA SER A 135 -4.95 3.30 -5.29
C SER A 135 -6.00 3.07 -4.19
N PHE A 136 -6.75 4.10 -3.81
CA PHE A 136 -7.84 3.96 -2.85
C PHE A 136 -9.12 3.52 -3.55
N ALA A 137 -9.90 2.65 -2.92
CA ALA A 137 -11.24 2.30 -3.38
C ALA A 137 -12.20 3.49 -3.23
N LYS A 138 -13.15 3.60 -4.15
CA LYS A 138 -14.20 4.62 -4.14
C LYS A 138 -15.55 3.94 -4.13
N TYR A 139 -16.32 4.17 -3.08
CA TYR A 139 -17.65 3.60 -2.93
C TYR A 139 -18.70 4.71 -2.96
N ARG A 140 -19.82 4.43 -3.63
CA ARG A 140 -21.02 5.24 -3.54
C ARG A 140 -22.04 4.47 -2.72
N VAL A 141 -22.47 5.05 -1.62
CA VAL A 141 -23.56 4.52 -0.80
C VAL A 141 -24.80 5.37 -1.07
N SER A 142 -25.92 4.74 -1.41
CA SER A 142 -27.15 5.43 -1.76
C SER A 142 -28.37 4.57 -1.40
N GLY A 143 -29.52 5.22 -1.25
CA GLY A 143 -30.80 4.59 -0.95
C GLY A 143 -31.39 5.07 0.38
N PRO A 144 -32.64 4.67 0.66
CA PRO A 144 -33.28 4.95 1.94
C PRO A 144 -32.44 4.42 3.10
N GLY A 145 -32.20 5.24 4.13
CA GLY A 145 -31.40 4.87 5.31
C GLY A 145 -29.89 4.87 5.10
N ALA A 146 -29.35 5.24 3.93
CA ALA A 146 -27.89 5.23 3.67
C ALA A 146 -27.13 6.14 4.64
N ALA A 147 -27.67 7.30 4.98
CA ALA A 147 -27.06 8.21 5.93
C ALA A 147 -27.06 7.62 7.36
N ASP A 148 -28.17 7.08 7.80
CA ASP A 148 -28.31 6.48 9.14
C ASP A 148 -27.38 5.26 9.30
N TRP A 149 -27.28 4.46 8.24
CA TRP A 149 -26.34 3.32 8.22
C TRP A 149 -24.88 3.77 8.30
N LEU A 150 -24.50 4.78 7.54
CA LEU A 150 -23.13 5.32 7.62
C LEU A 150 -22.84 5.94 8.98
N ASP A 151 -23.78 6.69 9.55
CA ASP A 151 -23.61 7.29 10.89
C ASP A 151 -23.50 6.24 11.99
N HIS A 152 -24.09 5.05 11.78
CA HIS A 152 -23.99 3.92 12.70
C HIS A 152 -22.61 3.23 12.64
N ILE A 153 -22.03 3.04 11.45
CA ILE A 153 -20.79 2.27 11.29
C ILE A 153 -19.51 3.11 11.37
N LEU A 154 -19.63 4.44 11.18
CA LEU A 154 -18.47 5.33 11.19
C LEU A 154 -18.24 5.85 12.62
N ALA A 155 -16.98 5.86 13.04
CA ALA A 155 -16.58 6.43 14.33
C ALA A 155 -16.47 7.97 14.28
N CYS A 156 -17.38 8.62 13.54
CA CYS A 156 -17.50 10.06 13.46
C CYS A 156 -18.92 10.43 13.02
N ARG A 157 -19.33 11.68 13.26
CA ARG A 157 -20.58 12.20 12.67
C ARG A 157 -20.42 12.44 11.19
N LEU A 158 -21.44 12.12 10.41
CA LEU A 158 -21.46 12.47 8.99
C LEU A 158 -21.34 13.99 8.81
N PRO A 159 -20.51 14.43 7.88
CA PRO A 159 -20.36 15.84 7.59
C PRO A 159 -21.60 16.39 6.86
N ALA A 160 -21.81 17.69 6.92
CA ALA A 160 -22.81 18.37 6.10
C ALA A 160 -22.51 18.16 4.61
N VAL A 161 -23.56 18.23 3.77
CA VAL A 161 -23.44 18.10 2.32
C VAL A 161 -22.38 19.06 1.76
N GLY A 162 -21.50 18.55 0.90
CA GLY A 162 -20.38 19.31 0.33
C GLY A 162 -19.14 19.38 1.23
N ARG A 163 -19.13 18.72 2.36
CA ARG A 163 -17.96 18.60 3.24
C ARG A 163 -17.37 17.20 3.21
N MET A 164 -16.09 17.10 3.53
CA MET A 164 -15.38 15.83 3.71
C MET A 164 -14.85 15.72 5.13
N VAL A 165 -14.78 14.48 5.63
CA VAL A 165 -14.23 14.16 6.94
C VAL A 165 -13.43 12.86 6.83
N LEU A 166 -12.40 12.69 7.66
CA LEU A 166 -11.80 11.39 7.91
C LEU A 166 -12.74 10.59 8.80
N ALA A 167 -13.14 9.42 8.32
CA ALA A 167 -14.18 8.61 8.94
C ALA A 167 -13.68 7.19 9.14
N PRO A 168 -13.04 6.87 10.28
CA PRO A 168 -12.58 5.52 10.55
C PRO A 168 -13.78 4.60 10.83
N MET A 169 -13.65 3.35 10.36
CA MET A 169 -14.49 2.24 10.79
C MET A 169 -13.66 1.42 11.78
N LEU A 170 -14.18 1.24 12.96
CA LEU A 170 -13.50 0.50 14.03
C LEU A 170 -14.12 -0.90 14.16
N LYS A 171 -13.36 -1.82 14.73
CA LYS A 171 -13.89 -3.10 15.20
C LYS A 171 -14.64 -2.87 16.53
N ASP A 172 -15.36 -3.88 17.02
CA ASP A 172 -16.15 -3.79 18.25
C ASP A 172 -15.30 -3.48 19.49
N ASP A 173 -14.02 -3.76 19.42
CA ASP A 173 -13.04 -3.50 20.47
C ASP A 173 -12.21 -2.20 20.28
N GLY A 174 -12.48 -1.45 19.23
CA GLY A 174 -11.85 -0.16 18.92
C GLY A 174 -10.71 -0.19 17.92
#